data_4db5f31bb4597fa0ba28296d235e4cca
#
_entry.id   4db5f31bb4597fa0ba28296d235e4cca
#
_cell.length_a   1.000
_cell.length_b   1.000
_cell.length_c   1.000
_cell.angle_alpha   90.00
_cell.angle_beta   90.00
_cell.angle_gamma   90.00
#
_symmetry.space_group_name_H-M   'P 1'
#
loop_
_entity.id
_entity.type
_entity.pdbx_description
1 polymer ?
#
loop_
_entity_poly.entity_id
_entity_poly.type
_entity_poly.pdbx_seq_one_letter_code
_entity_poly.pdbx_strand_id
1 'polypeptide(L)'
;MLVFLMGSLIAQGQNQYGGAKAGGMRNGTAGASQLLIPQGASYLTGGGAVAMASGVGATFWNPAGVARMQSSVETSFSNRSYIADMSVLFAGATMKFGNNAFGVNIRSIDIDEIPVTTVFSPDGTGEMFKPTNFTAGLTYSRMMSTKTSMGLSVNSTSEGFKRVKGTAITIDAGVQYSDFLDVSGMDVGVAVRNFGRPMRYNGSGLLVDAIAIGSDRQVGTYKVEPAKFDVPMLMELGVSYKAGALSVGGTYESNNFDQDKLKLMGAFSLPGLATARVGMLSDLGEVNIQDNLGTTTVDESKAEIENIFAGVSFGGSVYLQRILGINASIDYAYIPAKYFDGNTVLTLNVGF
;
A
#
# COMPACT_ATOMS: atom_id res chain seq x y z
N MET A 1 2.27 -28.19 4.84
CA MET A 1 0.84 -28.40 5.15
C MET A 1 0.10 -27.13 5.53
N LEU A 2 0.72 -26.11 6.11
CA LEU A 2 0.05 -24.83 6.47
C LEU A 2 -0.28 -23.92 5.26
N VAL A 3 0.49 -24.00 4.18
CA VAL A 3 0.30 -23.18 2.98
C VAL A 3 -0.92 -23.60 2.15
N PHE A 4 -1.31 -24.87 2.23
CA PHE A 4 -2.47 -25.41 1.51
C PHE A 4 -3.83 -25.04 2.17
N LEU A 5 -3.84 -24.78 3.48
CA LEU A 5 -5.07 -24.42 4.20
C LEU A 5 -5.48 -22.94 4.02
N MET A 6 -4.53 -22.05 3.73
CA MET A 6 -4.85 -20.64 3.45
C MET A 6 -5.44 -20.41 2.05
N GLY A 7 -5.08 -21.23 1.07
CA GLY A 7 -5.64 -21.14 -0.28
C GLY A 7 -7.14 -21.44 -0.37
N SER A 8 -7.66 -22.29 0.52
CA SER A 8 -9.09 -22.67 0.52
C SER A 8 -10.00 -21.67 1.23
N LEU A 9 -9.49 -20.83 2.11
CA LEU A 9 -10.26 -19.78 2.79
C LEU A 9 -10.49 -18.53 1.90
N ILE A 10 -9.62 -18.30 0.93
CA ILE A 10 -9.74 -17.20 -0.02
C ILE A 10 -10.80 -17.51 -1.10
N ALA A 11 -11.02 -18.76 -1.41
CA ALA A 11 -11.95 -19.20 -2.46
C ALA A 11 -13.44 -19.12 -2.07
N GLN A 12 -13.80 -19.01 -0.80
CA GLN A 12 -15.19 -19.04 -0.34
C GLN A 12 -15.92 -17.70 -0.35
N GLY A 13 -15.23 -16.58 -0.55
CA GLY A 13 -15.84 -15.24 -0.60
C GLY A 13 -16.39 -14.82 -1.97
N GLN A 14 -16.21 -15.62 -3.02
CA GLN A 14 -16.38 -15.19 -4.42
C GLN A 14 -17.69 -15.54 -5.09
N ASN A 15 -18.65 -16.19 -4.42
CA ASN A 15 -19.81 -16.76 -5.08
C ASN A 15 -21.06 -15.88 -5.23
N GLN A 16 -20.98 -14.56 -5.02
CA GLN A 16 -22.18 -13.71 -5.10
C GLN A 16 -22.33 -12.92 -6.41
N TYR A 17 -21.30 -12.88 -7.25
CA TYR A 17 -21.38 -12.26 -8.59
C TYR A 17 -20.74 -13.20 -9.61
N GLY A 18 -21.57 -13.79 -10.46
CA GLY A 18 -21.26 -14.84 -11.39
C GLY A 18 -19.90 -14.78 -12.07
N GLY A 19 -19.07 -15.79 -11.86
CA GLY A 19 -18.04 -16.24 -12.79
C GLY A 19 -16.82 -15.35 -13.05
N ALA A 20 -16.70 -14.17 -12.44
CA ALA A 20 -15.54 -13.30 -12.66
C ALA A 20 -14.29 -13.87 -11.99
N LYS A 21 -13.20 -14.01 -12.75
CA LYS A 21 -11.85 -14.25 -12.20
C LYS A 21 -11.52 -13.15 -11.20
N ALA A 22 -10.87 -13.51 -10.09
CA ALA A 22 -10.57 -12.62 -8.97
C ALA A 22 -9.92 -11.29 -9.41
N GLY A 23 -10.37 -10.20 -8.83
CA GLY A 23 -9.68 -8.92 -8.73
C GLY A 23 -10.15 -7.83 -9.68
N GLY A 24 -9.90 -7.92 -10.96
CA GLY A 24 -9.96 -6.76 -11.88
C GLY A 24 -11.30 -6.02 -12.03
N MET A 25 -12.44 -6.64 -11.70
CA MET A 25 -13.76 -6.01 -11.84
C MET A 25 -14.20 -5.16 -10.65
N ARG A 26 -13.41 -5.09 -9.58
CA ARG A 26 -13.74 -4.35 -8.36
C ARG A 26 -12.92 -3.08 -8.19
N ASN A 27 -12.10 -2.71 -9.16
CA ASN A 27 -11.30 -1.49 -9.13
C ASN A 27 -12.17 -0.27 -8.86
N GLY A 28 -11.70 0.62 -7.96
CA GLY A 28 -12.42 1.83 -7.57
C GLY A 28 -13.56 1.62 -6.56
N THR A 29 -13.84 0.39 -6.12
CA THR A 29 -14.92 0.11 -5.15
C THR A 29 -14.43 -0.11 -3.71
N ALA A 30 -13.11 -0.08 -3.49
CA ALA A 30 -12.51 -0.23 -2.17
C ALA A 30 -12.62 1.05 -1.34
N GLY A 31 -12.86 0.91 -0.04
CA GLY A 31 -12.55 1.95 0.95
C GLY A 31 -11.07 1.88 1.34
N ALA A 32 -10.51 2.96 1.83
CA ALA A 32 -9.11 3.03 2.26
C ALA A 32 -8.08 2.68 1.17
N SER A 33 -8.33 3.07 -0.09
CA SER A 33 -7.45 2.78 -1.23
C SER A 33 -6.03 3.33 -1.06
N GLN A 34 -5.84 4.37 -0.23
CA GLN A 34 -4.52 4.89 0.15
C GLN A 34 -3.61 3.86 0.83
N LEU A 35 -4.15 2.76 1.36
CA LEU A 35 -3.37 1.66 1.92
C LEU A 35 -2.52 0.94 0.86
N LEU A 36 -2.89 1.05 -0.41
CA LEU A 36 -2.16 0.45 -1.54
C LEU A 36 -0.97 1.28 -2.03
N ILE A 37 -0.87 2.56 -1.65
CA ILE A 37 0.20 3.44 -2.13
C ILE A 37 1.53 3.02 -1.49
N PRO A 38 2.53 2.57 -2.29
CA PRO A 38 3.82 2.12 -1.77
C PRO A 38 4.58 3.22 -1.05
N GLN A 39 5.30 2.87 0.02
CA GLN A 39 6.04 3.80 0.86
C GLN A 39 7.55 3.60 0.74
N GLY A 40 8.29 4.74 0.85
CA GLY A 40 9.75 4.76 0.80
C GLY A 40 10.32 4.59 -0.61
N ALA A 41 11.48 5.18 -0.85
CA ALA A 41 12.18 5.12 -2.13
C ALA A 41 13.03 3.84 -2.28
N SER A 42 13.43 3.21 -1.15
CA SER A 42 14.39 2.11 -1.14
C SER A 42 13.90 0.85 -1.84
N TYR A 43 12.59 0.63 -1.90
CA TYR A 43 11.99 -0.59 -2.44
C TYR A 43 11.28 -0.39 -3.79
N LEU A 44 11.28 0.84 -4.35
CA LEU A 44 10.70 1.19 -5.65
C LEU A 44 9.30 0.60 -5.87
N THR A 45 9.23 -0.39 -6.75
CA THR A 45 8.00 -1.12 -7.10
C THR A 45 7.61 -2.19 -6.06
N GLY A 46 8.48 -2.48 -5.09
CA GLY A 46 8.27 -3.53 -4.09
C GLY A 46 8.83 -4.91 -4.48
N GLY A 47 9.62 -5.01 -5.57
CA GLY A 47 10.27 -6.27 -5.96
C GLY A 47 11.19 -6.79 -4.86
N GLY A 48 10.88 -7.95 -4.29
CA GLY A 48 11.61 -8.54 -3.16
C GLY A 48 11.41 -7.84 -1.81
N ALA A 49 10.68 -6.73 -1.74
CA ALA A 49 10.51 -5.96 -0.51
C ALA A 49 9.96 -6.81 0.65
N VAL A 50 9.01 -7.68 0.38
CA VAL A 50 8.40 -8.57 1.39
C VAL A 50 9.44 -9.50 2.04
N ALA A 51 10.49 -9.89 1.31
CA ALA A 51 11.58 -10.74 1.82
C ALA A 51 12.68 -9.94 2.53
N MET A 52 13.01 -8.71 2.02
CA MET A 52 14.22 -8.00 2.42
C MET A 52 13.96 -6.72 3.21
N ALA A 53 12.73 -6.21 3.30
CA ALA A 53 12.46 -4.98 4.02
C ALA A 53 12.85 -5.11 5.50
N SER A 54 13.50 -4.08 6.03
CA SER A 54 13.92 -4.01 7.42
C SER A 54 13.65 -2.62 8.01
N GLY A 55 13.72 -2.51 9.34
CA GLY A 55 13.55 -1.25 10.06
C GLY A 55 12.21 -0.56 9.77
N VAL A 56 12.24 0.77 9.63
CA VAL A 56 11.02 1.57 9.42
C VAL A 56 10.28 1.18 8.13
N GLY A 57 11.00 0.90 7.04
CA GLY A 57 10.39 0.48 5.78
C GLY A 57 9.56 -0.80 5.90
N ALA A 58 9.96 -1.71 6.78
CA ALA A 58 9.24 -2.96 7.02
C ALA A 58 7.87 -2.75 7.67
N THR A 59 7.63 -1.64 8.35
CA THR A 59 6.29 -1.32 8.91
C THR A 59 5.21 -1.25 7.83
N PHE A 60 5.59 -1.00 6.59
CA PHE A 60 4.70 -1.01 5.44
C PHE A 60 4.78 -2.33 4.63
N TRP A 61 5.99 -2.81 4.31
CA TRP A 61 6.16 -3.90 3.36
C TRP A 61 5.96 -5.28 3.97
N ASN A 62 6.53 -5.52 5.15
CA ASN A 62 6.37 -6.78 5.88
C ASN A 62 6.74 -6.55 7.35
N PRO A 63 5.79 -6.59 8.28
CA PRO A 63 6.04 -6.27 9.69
C PRO A 63 7.12 -7.14 10.34
N ALA A 64 7.38 -8.34 9.82
CA ALA A 64 8.44 -9.22 10.32
C ALA A 64 9.84 -8.60 10.22
N GLY A 65 10.05 -7.72 9.23
CA GLY A 65 11.34 -7.09 8.97
C GLY A 65 11.73 -6.02 9.99
N VAL A 66 10.80 -5.53 10.81
CA VAL A 66 11.11 -4.51 11.82
C VAL A 66 12.15 -5.04 12.82
N ALA A 67 12.09 -6.31 13.24
CA ALA A 67 13.08 -6.91 14.14
C ALA A 67 14.45 -7.15 13.48
N ARG A 68 14.56 -7.03 12.14
CA ARG A 68 15.80 -7.20 11.36
C ARG A 68 16.62 -5.91 11.22
N MET A 69 16.15 -4.81 11.78
CA MET A 69 16.89 -3.55 11.80
C MET A 69 18.27 -3.73 12.44
N GLN A 70 19.24 -2.97 11.95
CA GLN A 70 20.63 -3.03 12.43
C GLN A 70 20.90 -2.07 13.58
N SER A 71 20.26 -0.91 13.54
CA SER A 71 20.36 0.12 14.59
C SER A 71 19.43 -0.20 15.75
N SER A 72 19.69 0.39 16.93
CA SER A 72 18.79 0.27 18.08
C SER A 72 17.50 1.06 17.88
N VAL A 73 17.61 2.22 17.20
CA VAL A 73 16.49 3.08 16.82
C VAL A 73 16.69 3.50 15.37
N GLU A 74 15.63 3.46 14.58
CA GLU A 74 15.61 3.99 13.21
C GLU A 74 14.43 4.92 13.04
N THR A 75 14.63 6.01 12.32
CA THR A 75 13.57 6.93 11.89
C THR A 75 13.61 7.11 10.39
N SER A 76 12.45 7.30 9.78
CA SER A 76 12.34 7.55 8.35
C SER A 76 11.29 8.60 8.08
N PHE A 77 11.59 9.47 7.12
CA PHE A 77 10.66 10.44 6.57
C PHE A 77 10.69 10.32 5.05
N SER A 78 9.54 10.24 4.42
CA SER A 78 9.42 10.14 2.96
C SER A 78 8.34 11.06 2.43
N ASN A 79 8.64 11.72 1.33
CA ASN A 79 7.71 12.49 0.53
C ASN A 79 7.66 11.91 -0.88
N ARG A 80 6.46 11.69 -1.38
CA ARG A 80 6.20 11.24 -2.76
C ARG A 80 5.32 12.27 -3.45
N SER A 81 5.77 12.81 -4.59
CA SER A 81 4.83 13.39 -5.54
C SER A 81 3.99 12.27 -6.15
N TYR A 82 2.68 12.43 -6.17
CA TYR A 82 1.74 11.44 -6.65
C TYR A 82 0.98 11.98 -7.86
N ILE A 83 0.05 11.23 -8.41
CA ILE A 83 -0.77 11.66 -9.55
C ILE A 83 -1.64 12.88 -9.20
N ALA A 84 -1.97 13.72 -10.20
CA ALA A 84 -2.88 14.87 -10.06
C ALA A 84 -2.46 15.83 -8.93
N ASP A 85 -1.18 16.18 -8.89
CA ASP A 85 -0.57 17.14 -7.94
C ASP A 85 -0.73 16.77 -6.44
N MET A 86 -1.23 15.57 -6.15
CA MET A 86 -1.26 15.05 -4.78
C MET A 86 0.14 14.75 -4.27
N SER A 87 0.34 14.85 -2.97
CA SER A 87 1.56 14.37 -2.31
C SER A 87 1.25 13.38 -1.20
N VAL A 88 2.16 12.42 -1.01
CA VAL A 88 2.03 11.40 0.03
C VAL A 88 3.20 11.53 0.98
N LEU A 89 2.89 11.83 2.23
CA LEU A 89 3.84 11.93 3.33
C LEU A 89 3.83 10.63 4.14
N PHE A 90 5.01 10.16 4.47
CA PHE A 90 5.21 9.04 5.39
C PHE A 90 6.27 9.41 6.41
N ALA A 91 6.01 9.12 7.67
CA ALA A 91 7.00 9.20 8.73
C ALA A 91 6.86 7.97 9.64
N GLY A 92 7.98 7.49 10.15
CA GLY A 92 7.98 6.35 11.05
C GLY A 92 9.21 6.29 11.92
N ALA A 93 9.08 5.53 12.99
CA ALA A 93 10.18 5.21 13.91
C ALA A 93 10.07 3.76 14.36
N THR A 94 11.20 3.11 14.53
CA THR A 94 11.30 1.74 15.04
C THR A 94 12.37 1.67 16.12
N MET A 95 12.16 0.79 17.08
CA MET A 95 13.08 0.55 18.20
C MET A 95 13.20 -0.94 18.47
N LYS A 96 14.44 -1.40 18.68
CA LYS A 96 14.77 -2.81 18.91
C LYS A 96 15.26 -3.03 20.34
N PHE A 97 14.74 -4.08 20.96
CA PHE A 97 15.09 -4.54 22.30
C PHE A 97 15.38 -6.05 22.25
N GLY A 98 16.66 -6.40 22.17
CA GLY A 98 17.06 -7.80 21.99
C GLY A 98 16.43 -8.40 20.74
N ASN A 99 15.62 -9.45 20.90
CA ASN A 99 14.92 -10.10 19.80
C ASN A 99 13.59 -9.44 19.41
N ASN A 100 13.11 -8.46 20.17
CA ASN A 100 11.82 -7.80 19.94
C ASN A 100 12.08 -6.42 19.34
N ALA A 101 11.13 -5.97 18.51
CA ALA A 101 11.13 -4.62 17.98
C ALA A 101 9.70 -4.07 17.89
N PHE A 102 9.60 -2.76 18.08
CA PHE A 102 8.36 -2.01 17.94
C PHE A 102 8.53 -0.94 16.88
N GLY A 103 7.47 -0.66 16.16
CA GLY A 103 7.43 0.38 15.15
C GLY A 103 6.15 1.19 15.23
N VAL A 104 6.26 2.47 14.92
CA VAL A 104 5.13 3.36 14.71
C VAL A 104 5.28 4.03 13.36
N ASN A 105 4.19 4.24 12.65
CA ASN A 105 4.21 5.00 11.41
C ASN A 105 2.95 5.84 11.25
N ILE A 106 3.08 6.91 10.50
CA ILE A 106 1.98 7.75 10.04
C ILE A 106 2.10 7.96 8.54
N ARG A 107 0.97 8.04 7.87
CA ARG A 107 0.85 8.35 6.44
C ARG A 107 -0.26 9.35 6.24
N SER A 108 -0.05 10.31 5.35
CA SER A 108 -1.06 11.29 4.97
C SER A 108 -0.98 11.54 3.47
N ILE A 109 -2.14 11.65 2.83
CA ILE A 109 -2.20 12.18 1.46
C ILE A 109 -2.65 13.62 1.57
N ASP A 110 -1.87 14.50 0.99
CA ASP A 110 -2.22 15.90 0.80
C ASP A 110 -2.87 16.05 -0.58
N ILE A 111 -4.11 16.53 -0.58
CA ILE A 111 -4.94 16.79 -1.77
C ILE A 111 -5.25 18.27 -1.72
N ASP A 112 -5.17 18.93 -2.88
CA ASP A 112 -5.49 20.35 -2.97
C ASP A 112 -6.95 20.65 -2.63
N GLU A 113 -7.23 21.90 -2.31
CA GLU A 113 -8.58 22.36 -2.04
C GLU A 113 -9.46 22.25 -3.27
N ILE A 114 -10.67 21.73 -3.09
CA ILE A 114 -11.66 21.51 -4.14
C ILE A 114 -12.79 22.52 -3.99
N PRO A 115 -13.15 23.27 -5.04
CA PRO A 115 -14.26 24.22 -4.98
C PRO A 115 -15.61 23.48 -4.80
N VAL A 116 -16.44 24.01 -3.93
CA VAL A 116 -17.82 23.53 -3.76
C VAL A 116 -18.67 24.07 -4.89
N THR A 117 -19.20 23.20 -5.73
CA THR A 117 -20.10 23.54 -6.83
C THR A 117 -21.53 23.11 -6.51
N THR A 118 -22.50 23.79 -7.11
CA THR A 118 -23.92 23.43 -7.06
C THR A 118 -24.53 23.56 -8.46
N VAL A 119 -25.75 23.03 -8.65
CA VAL A 119 -26.49 23.18 -9.91
C VAL A 119 -26.68 24.67 -10.29
N PHE A 120 -26.78 25.56 -9.30
CA PHE A 120 -26.97 27.02 -9.52
C PHE A 120 -25.64 27.79 -9.57
N SER A 121 -24.54 27.20 -9.19
CA SER A 121 -23.19 27.79 -9.19
C SER A 121 -22.17 26.75 -9.67
N PRO A 122 -22.17 26.38 -10.96
CA PRO A 122 -21.31 25.32 -11.49
C PRO A 122 -19.83 25.71 -11.48
N ASP A 123 -19.51 27.03 -11.53
CA ASP A 123 -18.14 27.55 -11.47
C ASP A 123 -17.61 27.66 -10.02
N GLY A 124 -18.42 27.33 -9.03
CA GLY A 124 -18.09 27.37 -7.61
C GLY A 124 -18.94 28.33 -6.80
N THR A 125 -19.18 27.99 -5.54
CA THR A 125 -19.93 28.82 -4.57
C THR A 125 -19.05 29.82 -3.83
N GLY A 126 -17.73 29.79 -4.05
CA GLY A 126 -16.72 30.50 -3.26
C GLY A 126 -16.28 29.73 -1.99
N GLU A 127 -16.94 28.64 -1.66
CA GLU A 127 -16.54 27.72 -0.58
C GLU A 127 -15.55 26.69 -1.13
N MET A 128 -14.47 26.42 -0.40
CA MET A 128 -13.49 25.37 -0.71
C MET A 128 -13.56 24.29 0.36
N PHE A 129 -13.24 23.05 0.01
CA PHE A 129 -13.04 21.97 0.98
C PHE A 129 -11.79 21.17 0.65
N LYS A 130 -11.13 20.64 1.68
CA LYS A 130 -9.94 19.81 1.56
C LYS A 130 -10.27 18.40 2.04
N PRO A 131 -10.18 17.37 1.16
CA PRO A 131 -10.26 15.98 1.59
C PRO A 131 -9.11 15.64 2.55
N THR A 132 -9.36 14.78 3.52
CA THR A 132 -8.35 14.32 4.48
C THR A 132 -8.20 12.83 4.40
N ASN A 133 -6.95 12.36 4.26
CA ASN A 133 -6.59 10.94 4.28
C ASN A 133 -5.43 10.75 5.25
N PHE A 134 -5.63 9.93 6.26
CA PHE A 134 -4.65 9.70 7.30
C PHE A 134 -4.65 8.24 7.72
N THR A 135 -3.45 7.67 7.93
CA THR A 135 -3.27 6.32 8.49
C THR A 135 -2.20 6.38 9.57
N ALA A 136 -2.47 5.76 10.71
CA ALA A 136 -1.48 5.52 11.76
C ALA A 136 -1.35 4.01 12.00
N GLY A 137 -0.12 3.53 12.13
CA GLY A 137 0.22 2.13 12.33
C GLY A 137 1.08 1.90 13.57
N LEU A 138 0.82 0.77 14.24
CA LEU A 138 1.62 0.24 15.33
C LEU A 138 2.05 -1.17 14.95
N THR A 139 3.35 -1.45 15.02
CA THR A 139 3.96 -2.71 14.63
C THR A 139 4.70 -3.34 15.80
N TYR A 140 4.53 -4.65 15.96
CA TYR A 140 5.37 -5.50 16.80
C TYR A 140 6.03 -6.57 15.95
N SER A 141 7.31 -6.81 16.16
CA SER A 141 8.08 -7.82 15.44
C SER A 141 9.05 -8.53 16.38
N ARG A 142 9.35 -9.80 16.07
CA ARG A 142 10.28 -10.59 16.86
C ARG A 142 11.13 -11.52 15.99
N MET A 143 12.43 -11.56 16.29
CA MET A 143 13.31 -12.63 15.81
C MET A 143 12.99 -13.93 16.58
N MET A 144 12.45 -14.91 15.86
CA MET A 144 12.14 -16.23 16.43
C MET A 144 13.38 -17.14 16.46
N SER A 145 14.26 -16.96 15.49
CA SER A 145 15.58 -17.59 15.41
C SER A 145 16.56 -16.63 14.76
N THR A 146 17.80 -17.05 14.54
CA THR A 146 18.79 -16.27 13.78
C THR A 146 18.39 -16.02 12.33
N LYS A 147 17.55 -16.89 11.75
CA LYS A 147 17.10 -16.83 10.35
C LYS A 147 15.64 -16.38 10.19
N THR A 148 14.80 -16.53 11.20
CA THR A 148 13.35 -16.34 11.10
C THR A 148 12.88 -15.16 11.94
N SER A 149 12.10 -14.26 11.34
CA SER A 149 11.37 -13.20 12.04
C SER A 149 9.88 -13.26 11.73
N MET A 150 9.07 -12.80 12.65
CA MET A 150 7.61 -12.68 12.52
C MET A 150 7.18 -11.31 13.01
N GLY A 151 6.10 -10.77 12.43
CA GLY A 151 5.59 -9.46 12.82
C GLY A 151 4.10 -9.31 12.60
N LEU A 152 3.54 -8.38 13.33
CA LEU A 152 2.14 -7.99 13.28
C LEU A 152 2.04 -6.47 13.33
N SER A 153 1.17 -5.88 12.51
CA SER A 153 0.83 -4.45 12.57
C SER A 153 -0.67 -4.26 12.71
N VAL A 154 -1.05 -3.21 13.40
CA VAL A 154 -2.44 -2.71 13.45
C VAL A 154 -2.43 -1.30 12.90
N ASN A 155 -3.24 -1.05 11.88
CA ASN A 155 -3.35 0.25 11.23
C ASN A 155 -4.77 0.80 11.42
N SER A 156 -4.85 2.09 11.73
CA SER A 156 -6.09 2.87 11.76
C SER A 156 -6.08 3.86 10.63
N THR A 157 -7.02 3.73 9.71
CA THR A 157 -7.13 4.57 8.51
C THR A 157 -8.40 5.41 8.57
N SER A 158 -8.30 6.66 8.20
CA SER A 158 -9.39 7.64 8.21
C SER A 158 -9.42 8.43 6.91
N GLU A 159 -10.59 8.55 6.32
CA GLU A 159 -10.89 9.38 5.15
C GLU A 159 -11.99 10.38 5.51
N GLY A 160 -11.83 11.63 5.09
CA GLY A 160 -12.79 12.68 5.39
C GLY A 160 -13.12 13.54 4.18
N PHE A 161 -14.41 13.78 3.97
CA PHE A 161 -14.94 14.68 2.98
C PHE A 161 -15.91 15.65 3.66
N LYS A 162 -15.53 16.91 3.77
CA LYS A 162 -16.38 17.95 4.35
C LYS A 162 -16.98 17.52 5.71
N ARG A 163 -18.23 17.05 5.74
CA ARG A 163 -18.97 16.64 6.95
C ARG A 163 -19.19 15.14 7.06
N VAL A 164 -18.47 14.34 6.27
CA VAL A 164 -18.54 12.88 6.27
C VAL A 164 -17.16 12.31 6.51
N LYS A 165 -17.03 11.33 7.39
CA LYS A 165 -15.77 10.66 7.72
C LYS A 165 -15.94 9.15 7.71
N GLY A 166 -15.05 8.45 7.01
CA GLY A 166 -14.88 7.00 7.04
C GLY A 166 -13.70 6.60 7.93
N THR A 167 -13.82 5.46 8.61
CA THR A 167 -12.70 4.88 9.37
C THR A 167 -12.66 3.37 9.18
N ALA A 168 -11.44 2.82 9.12
CA ALA A 168 -11.19 1.39 9.08
C ALA A 168 -10.02 1.03 9.98
N ILE A 169 -10.06 -0.16 10.55
CA ILE A 169 -8.94 -0.78 11.27
C ILE A 169 -8.54 -2.02 10.50
N THR A 170 -7.24 -2.13 10.19
CA THR A 170 -6.66 -3.26 9.47
C THR A 170 -5.50 -3.87 10.25
N ILE A 171 -5.23 -5.13 9.98
CA ILE A 171 -4.14 -5.91 10.56
C ILE A 171 -3.26 -6.40 9.42
N ASP A 172 -1.95 -6.27 9.60
CA ASP A 172 -0.95 -6.87 8.72
C ASP A 172 -0.18 -7.91 9.51
N ALA A 173 0.14 -9.02 8.87
CA ALA A 173 0.94 -10.09 9.44
C ALA A 173 2.00 -10.54 8.43
N GLY A 174 3.19 -10.89 8.94
CA GLY A 174 4.23 -11.36 8.04
C GLY A 174 5.28 -12.22 8.70
N VAL A 175 6.02 -12.90 7.84
CA VAL A 175 7.15 -13.76 8.17
C VAL A 175 8.26 -13.48 7.17
N GLN A 176 9.51 -13.46 7.64
CA GLN A 176 10.71 -13.47 6.80
C GLN A 176 11.65 -14.58 7.24
N TYR A 177 12.30 -15.21 6.27
CA TYR A 177 13.27 -16.27 6.48
C TYR A 177 14.52 -15.98 5.65
N SER A 178 15.68 -15.85 6.31
CA SER A 178 16.97 -15.61 5.65
C SER A 178 17.73 -16.91 5.41
N ASP A 179 18.60 -16.89 4.38
CA ASP A 179 19.39 -18.03 3.94
C ASP A 179 18.51 -19.28 3.68
N PHE A 180 17.46 -19.07 2.87
CA PHE A 180 16.48 -20.10 2.56
C PHE A 180 17.16 -21.30 1.88
N LEU A 181 16.81 -22.50 2.31
CA LEU A 181 17.45 -23.76 1.89
C LEU A 181 18.99 -23.78 2.09
N ASP A 182 19.47 -23.06 3.10
CA ASP A 182 20.89 -22.86 3.40
C ASP A 182 21.70 -22.21 2.26
N VAL A 183 21.01 -21.54 1.32
CA VAL A 183 21.64 -20.70 0.29
C VAL A 183 21.88 -19.32 0.88
N SER A 184 23.15 -19.03 1.15
CA SER A 184 23.55 -17.74 1.73
C SER A 184 23.12 -16.56 0.87
N GLY A 185 22.44 -15.58 1.48
CA GLY A 185 21.92 -14.38 0.82
C GLY A 185 20.59 -14.57 0.09
N MET A 186 19.95 -15.76 0.17
CA MET A 186 18.62 -15.99 -0.34
C MET A 186 17.59 -15.79 0.78
N ASP A 187 16.77 -14.77 0.68
CA ASP A 187 15.72 -14.49 1.64
C ASP A 187 14.33 -14.69 1.03
N VAL A 188 13.41 -15.18 1.84
CA VAL A 188 12.00 -15.39 1.46
C VAL A 188 11.11 -14.66 2.47
N GLY A 189 10.03 -14.07 2.00
CA GLY A 189 9.05 -13.40 2.85
C GLY A 189 7.63 -13.65 2.39
N VAL A 190 6.74 -13.71 3.34
CA VAL A 190 5.29 -13.74 3.12
C VAL A 190 4.66 -12.65 3.96
N ALA A 191 3.71 -11.92 3.38
CA ALA A 191 2.92 -10.94 4.10
C ALA A 191 1.45 -11.00 3.67
N VAL A 192 0.56 -10.86 4.64
CA VAL A 192 -0.85 -10.54 4.43
C VAL A 192 -1.07 -9.16 5.00
N ARG A 193 -1.53 -8.23 4.17
CA ARG A 193 -1.70 -6.84 4.55
C ARG A 193 -3.14 -6.37 4.41
N ASN A 194 -3.49 -5.38 5.21
CA ASN A 194 -4.78 -4.72 5.17
C ASN A 194 -5.97 -5.66 5.44
N PHE A 195 -5.79 -6.73 6.19
CA PHE A 195 -6.91 -7.56 6.62
C PHE A 195 -7.75 -6.81 7.66
N GLY A 196 -9.01 -6.51 7.35
CA GLY A 196 -9.83 -5.70 8.25
C GLY A 196 -11.31 -5.71 7.92
N ARG A 197 -12.07 -4.99 8.75
CA ARG A 197 -13.50 -4.82 8.54
C ARG A 197 -13.76 -3.74 7.48
N PRO A 198 -14.86 -3.84 6.72
CA PRO A 198 -15.26 -2.81 5.78
C PRO A 198 -15.34 -1.42 6.42
N MET A 199 -14.88 -0.41 5.69
CA MET A 199 -15.01 0.99 6.07
C MET A 199 -16.47 1.43 6.02
N ARG A 200 -16.87 2.23 6.99
CA ARG A 200 -18.18 2.87 7.04
C ARG A 200 -18.01 4.37 7.18
N TYR A 201 -18.81 5.09 6.41
CA TYR A 201 -18.86 6.54 6.51
C TYR A 201 -19.95 6.97 7.49
N ASN A 202 -19.69 8.05 8.21
CA ASN A 202 -20.61 8.66 9.14
C ASN A 202 -20.39 10.18 9.16
N GLY A 203 -21.40 10.94 9.55
CA GLY A 203 -21.30 12.38 9.70
C GLY A 203 -22.62 13.10 9.42
N SER A 204 -22.63 14.39 9.73
CA SER A 204 -23.81 15.24 9.50
C SER A 204 -24.12 15.47 8.01
N GLY A 205 -23.16 15.23 7.11
CA GLY A 205 -23.40 15.29 5.66
C GLY A 205 -24.31 14.17 5.13
N LEU A 206 -24.60 13.15 5.96
CA LEU A 206 -25.55 12.08 5.64
C LEU A 206 -26.97 12.35 6.13
N LEU A 207 -27.21 13.51 6.74
CA LEU A 207 -28.54 13.94 7.17
C LEU A 207 -29.22 14.63 5.99
N VAL A 208 -30.43 14.18 5.66
CA VAL A 208 -31.27 14.76 4.61
C VAL A 208 -32.63 15.09 5.17
N ASP A 209 -33.16 16.24 4.80
CA ASP A 209 -34.54 16.60 5.13
C ASP A 209 -35.45 15.99 4.07
N ALA A 210 -36.42 15.18 4.52
CA ALA A 210 -37.36 14.49 3.66
C ALA A 210 -38.75 14.41 4.31
N ILE A 211 -39.74 14.17 3.48
CA ILE A 211 -41.12 13.93 3.93
C ILE A 211 -41.33 12.41 3.92
N ALA A 212 -41.68 11.82 5.05
CA ALA A 212 -42.01 10.41 5.12
C ALA A 212 -43.31 10.11 4.32
N ILE A 213 -43.28 9.02 3.55
CA ILE A 213 -44.45 8.55 2.83
C ILE A 213 -45.59 8.25 3.86
N GLY A 214 -46.75 8.86 3.65
CA GLY A 214 -47.90 8.68 4.56
C GLY A 214 -47.95 9.61 5.77
N SER A 215 -47.03 10.58 5.88
CA SER A 215 -47.11 11.64 6.89
C SER A 215 -47.78 12.90 6.34
N ASP A 216 -48.45 13.66 7.17
CA ASP A 216 -49.11 14.94 6.83
C ASP A 216 -48.07 16.05 6.57
N ARG A 217 -47.23 15.91 5.55
CA ARG A 217 -46.28 16.93 5.06
C ARG A 217 -45.28 17.49 6.10
N GLN A 218 -45.03 16.78 7.17
CA GLN A 218 -43.98 17.18 8.12
C GLN A 218 -42.60 16.80 7.56
N VAL A 219 -41.75 17.81 7.39
CA VAL A 219 -40.35 17.62 7.03
C VAL A 219 -39.62 17.07 8.26
N GLY A 220 -39.03 15.90 8.12
CA GLY A 220 -38.16 15.30 9.14
C GLY A 220 -36.75 15.16 8.64
N THR A 221 -35.77 15.23 9.54
CA THR A 221 -34.35 14.96 9.20
C THR A 221 -34.09 13.48 9.35
N TYR A 222 -33.71 12.86 8.25
CA TYR A 222 -33.40 11.42 8.16
C TYR A 222 -31.94 11.21 7.86
N LYS A 223 -31.36 10.16 8.47
CA LYS A 223 -30.00 9.75 8.18
C LYS A 223 -29.99 8.72 7.06
N VAL A 224 -29.27 9.04 5.97
CA VAL A 224 -28.97 8.07 4.92
C VAL A 224 -27.90 7.11 5.45
N GLU A 225 -28.16 5.80 5.43
CA GLU A 225 -27.17 4.80 5.77
C GLU A 225 -26.31 4.49 4.55
N PRO A 226 -25.00 4.82 4.57
CA PRO A 226 -24.12 4.56 3.43
C PRO A 226 -23.80 3.08 3.32
N ALA A 227 -23.44 2.64 2.11
CA ALA A 227 -22.90 1.32 1.89
C ALA A 227 -21.59 1.12 2.68
N LYS A 228 -21.24 -0.14 2.91
CA LYS A 228 -19.95 -0.53 3.48
C LYS A 228 -19.00 -0.76 2.33
N PHE A 229 -17.76 -0.28 2.48
CA PHE A 229 -16.70 -0.43 1.49
C PHE A 229 -15.63 -1.36 2.05
N ASP A 230 -15.42 -2.50 1.42
CA ASP A 230 -14.36 -3.42 1.82
C ASP A 230 -12.99 -2.75 1.66
N VAL A 231 -12.05 -3.11 2.53
CA VAL A 231 -10.66 -2.64 2.45
C VAL A 231 -9.84 -3.52 1.51
N PRO A 232 -8.83 -2.96 0.80
CA PRO A 232 -8.04 -3.71 -0.17
C PRO A 232 -7.02 -4.62 0.52
N MET A 233 -7.37 -5.89 0.73
CA MET A 233 -6.48 -6.90 1.29
C MET A 233 -5.47 -7.37 0.24
N LEU A 234 -4.22 -7.51 0.65
CA LEU A 234 -3.11 -8.02 -0.16
C LEU A 234 -2.53 -9.27 0.45
N MET A 235 -2.16 -10.22 -0.41
CA MET A 235 -1.30 -11.35 -0.07
C MET A 235 -0.06 -11.28 -0.95
N GLU A 236 1.13 -11.25 -0.33
CA GLU A 236 2.39 -11.10 -1.03
C GLU A 236 3.36 -12.23 -0.67
N LEU A 237 4.02 -12.77 -1.69
CA LEU A 237 5.11 -13.71 -1.59
C LEU A 237 6.34 -13.12 -2.26
N GLY A 238 7.41 -12.91 -1.51
CA GLY A 238 8.65 -12.32 -2.00
C GLY A 238 9.84 -13.24 -1.84
N VAL A 239 10.74 -13.16 -2.82
CA VAL A 239 12.06 -13.80 -2.78
C VAL A 239 13.09 -12.76 -3.15
N SER A 240 14.24 -12.77 -2.48
CA SER A 240 15.39 -11.96 -2.85
C SER A 240 16.67 -12.78 -2.77
N TYR A 241 17.64 -12.41 -3.58
CA TYR A 241 18.97 -13.00 -3.57
C TYR A 241 20.03 -11.92 -3.65
N LYS A 242 21.00 -11.99 -2.75
CA LYS A 242 22.14 -11.06 -2.68
C LYS A 242 23.44 -11.81 -2.93
N ALA A 243 24.15 -11.40 -3.97
CA ALA A 243 25.48 -11.93 -4.35
C ALA A 243 26.49 -10.77 -4.39
N GLY A 244 27.23 -10.59 -3.31
CA GLY A 244 28.21 -9.50 -3.20
C GLY A 244 27.58 -8.12 -3.33
N ALA A 245 27.93 -7.39 -4.40
CA ALA A 245 27.39 -6.06 -4.70
C ALA A 245 26.03 -6.08 -5.39
N LEU A 246 25.63 -7.23 -5.95
CA LEU A 246 24.39 -7.38 -6.69
C LEU A 246 23.29 -7.95 -5.78
N SER A 247 22.09 -7.45 -5.93
CA SER A 247 20.89 -8.04 -5.35
C SER A 247 19.77 -8.03 -6.38
N VAL A 248 18.97 -9.09 -6.38
CA VAL A 248 17.76 -9.20 -7.18
C VAL A 248 16.61 -9.62 -6.28
N GLY A 249 15.40 -9.21 -6.60
CA GLY A 249 14.23 -9.57 -5.84
C GLY A 249 13.00 -9.62 -6.71
N GLY A 250 12.08 -10.51 -6.36
CA GLY A 250 10.77 -10.65 -6.96
C GLY A 250 9.69 -10.75 -5.90
N THR A 251 8.52 -10.18 -6.17
CA THR A 251 7.32 -10.30 -5.32
C THR A 251 6.12 -10.57 -6.20
N TYR A 252 5.41 -11.63 -5.90
CA TYR A 252 4.05 -11.87 -6.39
C TYR A 252 3.07 -11.25 -5.39
N GLU A 253 2.16 -10.40 -5.89
CA GLU A 253 1.09 -9.78 -5.13
C GLU A 253 -0.26 -10.23 -5.68
N SER A 254 -1.11 -10.77 -4.79
CA SER A 254 -2.52 -11.02 -5.07
C SER A 254 -3.37 -10.00 -4.31
N ASN A 255 -4.27 -9.35 -5.03
CA ASN A 255 -5.13 -8.27 -4.54
C ASN A 255 -6.60 -8.66 -4.74
N ASN A 256 -7.43 -8.50 -3.72
CA ASN A 256 -8.85 -8.82 -3.81
C ASN A 256 -9.71 -7.81 -4.61
N PHE A 257 -9.12 -6.69 -5.06
CA PHE A 257 -9.81 -5.64 -5.84
C PHE A 257 -9.23 -5.43 -7.23
N ASP A 258 -7.95 -5.79 -7.43
CA ASP A 258 -7.18 -5.51 -8.63
C ASP A 258 -6.61 -6.81 -9.21
N GLN A 259 -5.95 -6.72 -10.35
CA GLN A 259 -5.20 -7.82 -10.92
C GLN A 259 -4.03 -8.22 -10.02
N ASP A 260 -3.63 -9.49 -10.09
CA ASP A 260 -2.39 -9.94 -9.49
C ASP A 260 -1.20 -9.26 -10.17
N LYS A 261 -0.13 -9.02 -9.40
CA LYS A 261 1.04 -8.27 -9.86
C LYS A 261 2.33 -9.03 -9.65
N LEU A 262 3.22 -8.91 -10.62
CA LEU A 262 4.61 -9.32 -10.49
C LEU A 262 5.47 -8.06 -10.38
N LYS A 263 6.23 -7.99 -9.30
CA LYS A 263 7.16 -6.90 -9.01
C LYS A 263 8.57 -7.44 -9.00
N LEU A 264 9.46 -6.86 -9.80
CA LEU A 264 10.86 -7.24 -9.88
C LEU A 264 11.75 -6.07 -9.51
N MET A 265 12.90 -6.34 -8.93
CA MET A 265 13.92 -5.33 -8.62
C MET A 265 15.31 -5.91 -8.77
N GLY A 266 16.21 -5.13 -9.37
CA GLY A 266 17.65 -5.32 -9.37
C GLY A 266 18.34 -4.15 -8.66
N ALA A 267 19.40 -4.43 -7.91
CA ALA A 267 20.19 -3.39 -7.25
C ALA A 267 21.69 -3.69 -7.32
N PHE A 268 22.48 -2.64 -7.49
CA PHE A 268 23.94 -2.67 -7.39
C PHE A 268 24.39 -1.75 -6.26
N SER A 269 25.05 -2.32 -5.26
CA SER A 269 25.44 -1.63 -4.04
C SER A 269 26.94 -1.47 -3.94
N LEU A 270 27.41 -0.24 -3.79
CA LEU A 270 28.74 0.09 -3.32
C LEU A 270 28.70 0.23 -1.80
N PRO A 271 29.25 -0.73 -1.03
CA PRO A 271 29.05 -0.80 0.41
C PRO A 271 29.43 0.50 1.13
N GLY A 272 28.50 1.05 1.89
CA GLY A 272 28.68 2.27 2.69
C GLY A 272 28.80 3.56 1.87
N LEU A 273 28.56 3.54 0.56
CA LEU A 273 28.61 4.72 -0.30
C LEU A 273 27.29 4.97 -1.00
N ALA A 274 26.84 4.05 -1.86
CA ALA A 274 25.65 4.24 -2.67
C ALA A 274 25.05 2.90 -3.14
N THR A 275 23.76 2.93 -3.49
CA THR A 275 23.08 1.82 -4.17
C THR A 275 22.30 2.38 -5.35
N ALA A 276 22.46 1.79 -6.53
CA ALA A 276 21.59 2.03 -7.69
C ALA A 276 20.55 0.92 -7.79
N ARG A 277 19.31 1.26 -8.18
CA ARG A 277 18.19 0.31 -8.28
C ARG A 277 17.42 0.49 -9.56
N VAL A 278 16.95 -0.60 -10.11
CA VAL A 278 15.95 -0.67 -11.18
C VAL A 278 14.83 -1.60 -10.74
N GLY A 279 13.60 -1.21 -11.01
CA GLY A 279 12.42 -2.00 -10.67
C GLY A 279 11.50 -2.13 -11.88
N MET A 280 10.69 -3.17 -11.90
CA MET A 280 9.66 -3.41 -12.90
C MET A 280 8.37 -3.87 -12.21
N LEU A 281 7.27 -3.29 -12.61
CA LEU A 281 5.92 -3.67 -12.19
C LEU A 281 5.16 -4.15 -13.42
N SER A 282 4.55 -5.33 -13.33
CA SER A 282 3.71 -5.91 -14.37
C SER A 282 2.45 -6.50 -13.75
N ASP A 283 1.31 -6.25 -14.35
CA ASP A 283 0.08 -6.94 -14.01
C ASP A 283 0.09 -8.36 -14.61
N LEU A 284 -0.50 -9.30 -13.85
CA LEU A 284 -0.64 -10.69 -14.24
C LEU A 284 -2.14 -10.98 -14.43
N GLY A 285 -2.59 -11.07 -15.64
CA GLY A 285 -3.97 -11.45 -15.97
C GLY A 285 -4.56 -10.61 -17.08
N GLU A 286 -5.55 -11.18 -17.75
CA GLU A 286 -6.38 -10.52 -18.74
C GLU A 286 -7.67 -10.07 -18.08
N VAL A 287 -8.09 -8.84 -18.33
CA VAL A 287 -9.41 -8.35 -17.92
C VAL A 287 -10.43 -8.77 -18.98
N ASN A 288 -11.19 -9.80 -18.69
CA ASN A 288 -12.36 -10.13 -19.49
C ASN A 288 -13.53 -9.25 -19.03
N ILE A 289 -13.85 -8.21 -19.77
CA ILE A 289 -15.07 -7.43 -19.59
C ILE A 289 -16.21 -8.24 -20.18
N GLN A 290 -16.99 -8.92 -19.34
CA GLN A 290 -18.30 -9.41 -19.77
C GLN A 290 -19.26 -8.23 -19.83
N ASP A 291 -19.87 -8.00 -21.01
CA ASP A 291 -20.99 -7.11 -21.08
C ASP A 291 -22.18 -7.69 -20.28
N ASN A 292 -23.08 -6.83 -19.83
CA ASN A 292 -24.26 -7.21 -19.04
C ASN A 292 -25.27 -8.11 -19.82
N LEU A 293 -24.95 -8.50 -21.04
CA LEU A 293 -25.79 -9.29 -21.94
C LEU A 293 -25.30 -10.74 -22.11
N GLY A 294 -24.18 -11.12 -21.47
CA GLY A 294 -23.65 -12.49 -21.51
C GLY A 294 -23.07 -12.89 -22.87
N THR A 295 -22.87 -11.96 -23.77
CA THR A 295 -22.19 -12.18 -25.05
C THR A 295 -20.70 -11.88 -24.85
N THR A 296 -19.86 -12.91 -24.91
CA THR A 296 -18.41 -12.79 -24.99
C THR A 296 -18.01 -12.26 -26.37
N THR A 297 -18.23 -11.00 -26.64
CA THR A 297 -17.50 -10.32 -27.70
C THR A 297 -16.26 -9.72 -27.06
N VAL A 298 -15.16 -10.44 -27.18
CA VAL A 298 -13.81 -9.88 -26.94
C VAL A 298 -13.61 -8.85 -28.06
N ASP A 299 -14.01 -7.63 -27.81
CA ASP A 299 -13.60 -6.51 -28.63
C ASP A 299 -12.17 -6.18 -28.21
N GLU A 300 -11.20 -6.74 -28.94
CA GLU A 300 -9.75 -6.54 -28.71
C GLU A 300 -9.34 -5.06 -28.71
N SER A 301 -10.24 -4.15 -29.05
CA SER A 301 -10.01 -2.70 -29.07
C SER A 301 -10.45 -1.99 -27.78
N LYS A 302 -11.07 -2.68 -26.80
CA LYS A 302 -11.70 -2.02 -25.64
C LYS A 302 -11.04 -2.35 -24.32
N ALA A 303 -10.42 -1.32 -23.82
CA ALA A 303 -10.08 -1.06 -22.41
C ALA A 303 -9.29 -2.22 -21.75
N GLU A 304 -8.04 -2.37 -22.15
CA GLU A 304 -7.02 -2.77 -21.20
C GLU A 304 -7.19 -1.84 -19.99
N ILE A 305 -7.65 -2.38 -18.86
CA ILE A 305 -7.53 -1.67 -17.58
C ILE A 305 -6.03 -1.67 -17.28
N GLU A 306 -5.38 -0.66 -17.79
CA GLU A 306 -3.94 -0.56 -17.75
C GLU A 306 -3.54 0.03 -16.42
N ASN A 307 -2.63 -0.65 -15.72
CA ASN A 307 -2.01 -0.10 -14.54
C ASN A 307 -1.14 1.09 -14.94
N ILE A 308 -1.52 2.28 -14.52
CA ILE A 308 -0.81 3.52 -14.84
C ILE A 308 0.65 3.54 -14.35
N PHE A 309 1.01 2.68 -13.39
CA PHE A 309 2.36 2.54 -12.84
C PHE A 309 3.10 1.31 -13.36
N ALA A 310 2.52 0.55 -14.29
CA ALA A 310 3.20 -0.56 -14.93
C ALA A 310 4.41 -0.06 -15.72
N GLY A 311 5.51 -0.81 -15.67
CA GLY A 311 6.73 -0.49 -16.39
C GLY A 311 7.97 -0.44 -15.52
N VAL A 312 8.98 0.24 -16.00
CA VAL A 312 10.33 0.30 -15.41
C VAL A 312 10.49 1.56 -14.59
N SER A 313 10.89 1.40 -13.34
CA SER A 313 11.24 2.46 -12.38
C SER A 313 12.74 2.38 -12.04
N PHE A 314 13.30 3.49 -11.58
CA PHE A 314 14.70 3.54 -11.17
C PHE A 314 14.89 4.45 -9.96
N GLY A 315 15.98 4.21 -9.23
CA GLY A 315 16.29 4.98 -8.04
C GLY A 315 17.66 4.63 -7.48
N GLY A 316 17.94 5.19 -6.33
CA GLY A 316 19.18 4.94 -5.63
C GLY A 316 19.19 5.47 -4.22
N SER A 317 20.24 5.12 -3.49
CA SER A 317 20.52 5.58 -2.14
C SER A 317 21.94 6.11 -2.03
N VAL A 318 22.12 7.15 -1.22
CA VAL A 318 23.46 7.62 -0.82
C VAL A 318 23.54 7.47 0.71
N TYR A 319 24.60 6.79 1.17
CA TYR A 319 24.85 6.55 2.58
C TYR A 319 25.80 7.60 3.14
N LEU A 320 25.39 8.29 4.19
CA LEU A 320 26.12 9.42 4.75
C LEU A 320 27.18 9.01 5.78
N GLN A 321 27.20 7.74 6.20
CA GLN A 321 28.15 7.21 7.17
C GLN A 321 29.61 7.44 6.79
N ARG A 322 29.97 7.18 5.54
CA ARG A 322 31.35 7.38 5.04
C ARG A 322 31.70 8.84 4.76
N ILE A 323 30.69 9.66 4.45
CA ILE A 323 30.87 11.05 4.01
C ILE A 323 30.86 11.99 5.22
N LEU A 324 29.93 11.81 6.14
CA LEU A 324 29.67 12.72 7.26
C LEU A 324 29.79 12.05 8.62
N GLY A 325 30.05 10.74 8.70
CA GLY A 325 30.10 9.98 9.95
C GLY A 325 28.71 9.74 10.58
N ILE A 326 27.62 10.10 9.89
CA ILE A 326 26.26 10.01 10.38
C ILE A 326 25.63 8.73 9.80
N ASN A 327 25.04 7.89 10.65
CA ASN A 327 24.28 6.71 10.21
C ASN A 327 22.93 7.14 9.61
N ALA A 328 22.99 7.66 8.38
CA ALA A 328 21.82 8.11 7.65
C ALA A 328 21.95 7.78 6.17
N SER A 329 20.83 7.69 5.47
CA SER A 329 20.77 7.58 4.00
C SER A 329 19.72 8.54 3.44
N ILE A 330 19.99 9.00 2.21
CA ILE A 330 19.02 9.69 1.37
C ILE A 330 18.73 8.77 0.19
N ASP A 331 17.46 8.41 0.03
CA ASP A 331 17.01 7.55 -1.04
C ASP A 331 16.12 8.33 -1.99
N TYR A 332 16.31 8.12 -3.28
CA TYR A 332 15.51 8.69 -4.36
C TYR A 332 14.94 7.59 -5.24
N ALA A 333 13.71 7.76 -5.68
CA ALA A 333 13.08 6.90 -6.67
C ALA A 333 12.26 7.72 -7.66
N TYR A 334 12.26 7.27 -8.92
CA TYR A 334 11.38 7.75 -9.97
C TYR A 334 10.57 6.59 -10.53
N ILE A 335 9.25 6.73 -10.49
CA ILE A 335 8.28 5.74 -10.96
C ILE A 335 7.45 6.41 -12.05
N PRO A 336 7.64 6.07 -13.33
CA PRO A 336 6.85 6.62 -14.41
C PRO A 336 5.36 6.34 -14.18
N ALA A 337 4.52 7.26 -14.57
CA ALA A 337 3.08 7.09 -14.60
C ALA A 337 2.59 7.35 -16.03
N LYS A 338 1.71 6.47 -16.53
CA LYS A 338 1.07 6.68 -17.82
C LYS A 338 -0.02 7.74 -17.65
N TYR A 339 -0.09 8.72 -18.54
CA TYR A 339 -1.04 9.84 -18.54
C TYR A 339 -0.83 10.92 -17.45
N PHE A 340 0.13 10.77 -16.55
CA PHE A 340 0.48 11.74 -15.51
C PHE A 340 1.99 11.96 -15.48
N ASP A 341 2.42 13.00 -14.82
CA ASP A 341 3.83 13.16 -14.48
C ASP A 341 4.29 11.99 -13.60
N GLY A 342 5.51 11.53 -13.83
CA GLY A 342 6.07 10.40 -13.06
C GLY A 342 6.20 10.76 -11.58
N ASN A 343 6.00 9.79 -10.72
CA ASN A 343 6.13 9.94 -9.28
C ASN A 343 7.59 10.03 -8.86
N THR A 344 7.95 11.07 -8.14
CA THR A 344 9.25 11.18 -7.46
C THR A 344 9.08 10.89 -5.97
N VAL A 345 9.99 10.08 -5.41
CA VAL A 345 9.99 9.73 -3.99
C VAL A 345 11.33 10.11 -3.41
N LEU A 346 11.33 10.91 -2.36
CA LEU A 346 12.52 11.23 -1.59
C LEU A 346 12.33 10.69 -0.16
N THR A 347 13.31 9.95 0.34
CA THR A 347 13.27 9.36 1.67
C THR A 347 14.56 9.66 2.41
N LEU A 348 14.45 10.12 3.64
CA LEU A 348 15.55 10.26 4.59
C LEU A 348 15.38 9.18 5.67
N ASN A 349 16.42 8.37 5.85
CA ASN A 349 16.50 7.40 6.93
C ASN A 349 17.65 7.77 7.87
N VAL A 350 17.44 7.65 9.18
CA VAL A 350 18.44 7.91 10.21
C VAL A 350 18.41 6.79 11.25
N GLY A 351 19.57 6.22 11.56
CA GLY A 351 19.75 5.17 12.55
C GLY A 351 20.63 5.63 13.74
N PHE A 352 20.28 5.13 14.93
CA PHE A 352 20.98 5.42 16.19
C PHE A 352 21.35 4.15 16.92
#